data_c870aae91a834af5538d62f4a260933d
#
_entry.id   c870aae91a834af5538d62f4a260933d
#
_cell.length_a   1.000
_cell.length_b   1.000
_cell.length_c   1.000
_cell.angle_alpha   90.00
_cell.angle_beta   90.00
_cell.angle_gamma   90.00
#
_symmetry.space_group_name_H-M   'P 1'
#
loop_
_entity.id
_entity.type
_entity.pdbx_description
1 polymer ?
#
loop_
_entity_poly.entity_id
_entity_poly.type
_entity_poly.pdbx_seq_one_letter_code
_entity_poly.pdbx_strand_id
1 'polypeptide(L)'
;MKTEIINYDIDGKDFLGYAAFPDGDNFPAIIIAHTWSGRDQFVDEKAEKLAENGYLGFALDMYGDGIVGETNEENAARMQPLLDDRKELSKRVKAAYDTVSSLPGVDKSKIAVFGYCFGGLVSLDLARTGV
;
A
#
# COMPACT_ATOMS: atom_id res chain seq x y z
N MET A 1 -19.91 -1.59 -0.92
CA MET A 1 -18.45 -1.67 -0.74
C MET A 1 -18.06 -3.09 -0.38
N LYS A 2 -16.98 -3.56 -0.94
CA LYS A 2 -16.42 -4.89 -0.67
C LYS A 2 -14.98 -4.72 -0.18
N THR A 3 -14.58 -5.44 0.85
CA THR A 3 -13.19 -5.41 1.34
C THR A 3 -12.54 -6.77 1.16
N GLU A 4 -11.23 -6.78 0.92
CA GLU A 4 -10.51 -8.01 0.61
C GLU A 4 -9.03 -7.85 0.96
N ILE A 5 -8.43 -8.88 1.54
CA ILE A 5 -6.97 -8.96 1.68
C ILE A 5 -6.41 -9.44 0.35
N ILE A 6 -5.50 -8.68 -0.21
CA ILE A 6 -4.84 -9.02 -1.47
C ILE A 6 -3.42 -9.50 -1.16
N ASN A 7 -3.19 -10.78 -1.42
CA ASN A 7 -1.85 -11.36 -1.28
C ASN A 7 -1.08 -11.13 -2.57
N TYR A 8 0.11 -10.53 -2.48
CA TYR A 8 1.00 -10.40 -3.63
C TYR A 8 2.42 -10.82 -3.25
N ASP A 9 3.06 -11.55 -4.14
CA ASP A 9 4.37 -12.15 -3.90
C ASP A 9 5.49 -11.22 -4.39
N ILE A 10 6.54 -11.09 -3.56
CA ILE A 10 7.78 -10.44 -3.98
C ILE A 10 8.92 -11.36 -3.57
N ASP A 11 9.60 -11.94 -4.57
CA ASP A 11 10.74 -12.84 -4.36
C ASP A 11 10.43 -14.02 -3.42
N GLY A 12 9.23 -14.55 -3.49
CA GLY A 12 8.80 -15.69 -2.68
C GLY A 12 8.28 -15.33 -1.31
N LYS A 13 8.20 -14.04 -0.98
CA LYS A 13 7.64 -13.57 0.28
C LYS A 13 6.25 -13.00 0.04
N ASP A 14 5.30 -13.34 0.93
CA ASP A 14 3.93 -12.83 0.85
C ASP A 14 3.80 -11.43 1.45
N PHE A 15 3.09 -10.57 0.71
CA PHE A 15 2.71 -9.24 1.19
C PHE A 15 1.20 -9.17 1.18
N LEU A 16 0.61 -8.63 2.24
CA LEU A 16 -0.83 -8.63 2.44
C LEU A 16 -1.36 -7.20 2.45
N GLY A 17 -1.87 -6.75 1.30
CA GLY A 17 -2.52 -5.46 1.19
C GLY A 17 -4.00 -5.55 1.53
N TYR A 18 -4.59 -4.42 1.90
CA TYR A 18 -6.01 -4.34 2.20
C TYR A 18 -6.70 -3.48 1.16
N ALA A 19 -7.60 -4.09 0.40
CA ALA A 19 -8.33 -3.40 -0.66
C ALA A 19 -9.79 -3.19 -0.26
N ALA A 20 -10.28 -1.97 -0.45
CA ALA A 20 -11.69 -1.64 -0.32
C ALA A 20 -12.19 -1.18 -1.69
N PHE A 21 -13.12 -1.95 -2.26
CA PHE A 21 -13.65 -1.71 -3.59
C PHE A 21 -14.92 -0.87 -3.51
N PRO A 22 -15.03 0.23 -4.29
CA PRO A 22 -16.29 0.96 -4.38
C PRO A 22 -17.30 0.19 -5.20
N ASP A 23 -18.55 0.63 -5.15
CA ASP A 23 -19.56 0.11 -6.05
C ASP A 23 -19.29 0.60 -7.48
N GLY A 24 -19.74 -0.17 -8.47
CA GLY A 24 -19.58 0.20 -9.87
C GLY A 24 -18.36 -0.42 -10.52
N ASP A 25 -17.88 0.22 -11.59
CA ASP A 25 -16.80 -0.28 -12.41
C ASP A 25 -15.96 0.90 -12.94
N ASN A 26 -14.75 0.61 -13.42
CA ASN A 26 -13.85 1.61 -14.00
C ASN A 26 -13.58 2.79 -13.05
N PHE A 27 -13.19 2.49 -11.83
CA PHE A 27 -12.94 3.49 -10.79
C PHE A 27 -11.45 3.82 -10.64
N PRO A 28 -11.15 5.06 -10.21
CA PRO A 28 -9.78 5.42 -9.88
C PRO A 28 -9.33 4.71 -8.61
N ALA A 29 -8.02 4.60 -8.42
CA ALA A 29 -7.47 3.93 -7.26
C ALA A 29 -6.52 4.85 -6.50
N ILE A 30 -6.50 4.72 -5.18
CA ILE A 30 -5.58 5.45 -4.32
C ILE A 30 -4.86 4.46 -3.42
N ILE A 31 -3.54 4.44 -3.54
CA ILE A 31 -2.68 3.62 -2.69
C ILE A 31 -2.33 4.42 -1.45
N ILE A 32 -2.49 3.80 -0.28
CA ILE A 32 -2.15 4.42 1.00
C ILE A 32 -0.91 3.74 1.55
N ALA A 33 0.16 4.51 1.73
CA ALA A 33 1.40 4.01 2.31
C ALA A 33 1.39 4.27 3.81
N HIS A 34 1.53 3.21 4.58
CA HIS A 34 1.40 3.23 6.04
C HIS A 34 2.55 3.97 6.74
N THR A 35 2.35 4.27 8.02
CA THR A 35 3.42 4.78 8.89
C THR A 35 4.42 3.65 9.18
N TRP A 36 5.40 3.91 10.02
CA TRP A 36 6.40 2.91 10.38
C TRP A 36 5.83 1.71 11.15
N SER A 37 4.61 1.81 11.69
CA SER A 37 3.99 0.69 12.40
C SER A 37 3.50 -0.44 11.47
N GLY A 38 3.35 -0.17 10.19
CA GLY A 38 2.87 -1.16 9.23
C GLY A 38 1.42 -0.92 8.82
N ARG A 39 0.84 -1.88 8.10
CA ARG A 39 -0.54 -1.80 7.61
C ARG A 39 -1.50 -2.10 8.76
N ASP A 40 -1.78 -1.11 9.56
CA ASP A 40 -2.65 -1.20 10.73
C ASP A 40 -4.09 -0.79 10.41
N GLN A 41 -4.93 -0.82 11.43
CA GLN A 41 -6.34 -0.45 11.31
C GLN A 41 -6.53 0.97 10.81
N PHE A 42 -5.62 1.88 11.14
CA PHE A 42 -5.71 3.27 10.73
C PHE A 42 -5.73 3.41 9.21
N VAL A 43 -4.80 2.76 8.52
CA VAL A 43 -4.74 2.83 7.05
C VAL A 43 -5.84 1.99 6.40
N ASP A 44 -6.24 0.88 7.01
CA ASP A 44 -7.35 0.08 6.51
C ASP A 44 -8.65 0.88 6.50
N GLU A 45 -8.91 1.63 7.57
CA GLU A 45 -10.09 2.51 7.64
C GLU A 45 -10.04 3.64 6.62
N LYS A 46 -8.84 4.15 6.31
CA LYS A 46 -8.68 5.14 5.25
C LYS A 46 -9.05 4.56 3.89
N ALA A 47 -8.65 3.31 3.63
CA ALA A 47 -9.02 2.63 2.39
C ALA A 47 -10.55 2.51 2.27
N GLU A 48 -11.24 2.17 3.35
CA GLU A 48 -12.69 2.06 3.36
C GLU A 48 -13.37 3.41 3.11
N LYS A 49 -12.85 4.48 3.71
CA LYS A 49 -13.39 5.82 3.46
C LYS A 49 -13.25 6.23 2.00
N LEU A 50 -12.14 5.88 1.37
CA LEU A 50 -11.96 6.14 -0.06
C LEU A 50 -12.98 5.39 -0.90
N ALA A 51 -13.26 4.13 -0.54
CA ALA A 51 -14.26 3.34 -1.25
C ALA A 51 -15.66 3.94 -1.13
N GLU A 52 -16.00 4.49 0.02
CA GLU A 52 -17.27 5.20 0.22
C GLU A 52 -17.41 6.40 -0.72
N ASN A 53 -16.30 6.96 -1.19
CA ASN A 53 -16.26 8.11 -2.08
C ASN A 53 -15.96 7.75 -3.54
N GLY A 54 -16.05 6.48 -3.91
CA GLY A 54 -15.93 6.05 -5.30
C GLY A 54 -14.54 5.68 -5.76
N TYR A 55 -13.55 5.60 -4.87
CA TYR A 55 -12.18 5.20 -5.20
C TYR A 55 -11.90 3.80 -4.68
N LEU A 56 -11.13 3.02 -5.42
CA LEU A 56 -10.55 1.84 -4.77
C LEU A 56 -9.49 2.34 -3.79
N GLY A 57 -9.63 2.00 -2.52
CA GLY A 57 -8.62 2.27 -1.51
C GLY A 57 -7.76 1.04 -1.31
N PHE A 58 -6.44 1.19 -1.41
CA PHE A 58 -5.51 0.07 -1.21
C PHE A 58 -4.45 0.45 -0.20
N ALA A 59 -4.54 -0.12 0.99
CA ALA A 59 -3.50 0.04 2.00
C ALA A 59 -2.41 -0.99 1.71
N LEU A 60 -1.24 -0.52 1.29
CA LEU A 60 -0.14 -1.43 0.95
C LEU A 60 0.53 -2.01 2.20
N ASP A 61 1.28 -3.08 1.98
CA ASP A 61 2.10 -3.72 3.01
C ASP A 61 3.56 -3.59 2.59
N MET A 62 4.35 -2.79 3.31
CA MET A 62 5.76 -2.61 2.99
C MET A 62 6.67 -3.61 3.71
N TYR A 63 6.14 -4.29 4.75
CA TYR A 63 6.96 -5.16 5.59
C TYR A 63 6.80 -6.65 5.30
N GLY A 64 5.67 -7.04 4.74
CA GLY A 64 5.35 -8.43 4.49
C GLY A 64 4.50 -9.05 5.58
N ASP A 65 3.75 -10.08 5.21
CA ASP A 65 2.86 -10.86 6.09
C ASP A 65 1.83 -10.01 6.87
N GLY A 66 1.61 -8.75 6.48
CA GLY A 66 0.71 -7.86 7.19
C GLY A 66 1.17 -7.51 8.61
N ILE A 67 2.47 -7.59 8.86
CA ILE A 67 3.03 -7.39 10.22
C ILE A 67 2.81 -5.96 10.69
N VAL A 68 2.35 -5.82 11.94
CA VAL A 68 2.18 -4.53 12.60
C VAL A 68 3.04 -4.51 13.86
N GLY A 69 3.79 -3.41 14.05
CA GLY A 69 4.59 -3.23 15.24
C GLY A 69 3.79 -2.56 16.36
N GLU A 70 4.10 -2.90 17.59
CA GLU A 70 3.44 -2.37 18.77
C GLU A 70 4.34 -1.45 19.60
N THR A 71 5.65 -1.47 19.34
CA THR A 71 6.62 -0.63 20.05
C THR A 71 7.49 0.14 19.06
N ASN A 72 8.11 1.22 19.53
CA ASN A 72 9.01 2.01 18.70
C ASN A 72 10.22 1.18 18.23
N GLU A 73 10.70 0.25 19.09
CA GLU A 73 11.82 -0.62 18.74
C GLU A 73 11.45 -1.57 17.59
N GLU A 74 10.27 -2.17 17.65
CA GLU A 74 9.79 -3.04 16.58
C GLU A 74 9.60 -2.27 15.28
N ASN A 75 9.01 -1.09 15.37
CA ASN A 75 8.77 -0.24 14.20
C ASN A 75 10.08 0.18 13.55
N ALA A 76 11.04 0.63 14.34
CA ALA A 76 12.36 1.01 13.84
C ALA A 76 13.09 -0.17 13.21
N ALA A 77 13.00 -1.35 13.82
CA ALA A 77 13.67 -2.55 13.33
C ALA A 77 13.14 -2.98 11.94
N ARG A 78 11.89 -2.67 11.63
CA ARG A 78 11.30 -2.98 10.32
C ARG A 78 11.51 -1.88 9.30
N MET A 79 11.44 -0.62 9.72
CA MET A 79 11.60 0.53 8.83
C MET A 79 13.05 0.72 8.41
N GLN A 80 13.99 0.62 9.36
CA GLN A 80 15.38 0.98 9.10
C GLN A 80 16.01 0.21 7.94
N PRO A 81 15.83 -1.12 7.82
CA PRO A 81 16.38 -1.85 6.68
C PRO A 81 15.92 -1.30 5.31
N LEU A 82 14.68 -0.80 5.22
CA LEU A 82 14.15 -0.23 3.98
C LEU A 82 14.74 1.17 3.73
N LEU A 83 15.00 1.94 4.78
CA LEU A 83 15.68 3.23 4.63
C LEU A 83 17.12 3.03 4.18
N ASP A 84 17.78 1.96 4.63
CA ASP A 84 19.14 1.64 4.29
C ASP A 84 19.27 0.98 2.90
N ASP A 85 18.18 0.46 2.37
CA ASP A 85 18.13 -0.19 1.06
C ASP A 85 16.94 0.35 0.26
N ARG A 86 17.15 1.50 -0.37
CA ARG A 86 16.12 2.20 -1.12
C ARG A 86 15.70 1.45 -2.39
N LYS A 87 16.56 0.58 -2.91
CA LYS A 87 16.21 -0.27 -4.05
C LYS A 87 15.16 -1.31 -3.65
N GLU A 88 15.31 -1.90 -2.47
CA GLU A 88 14.33 -2.84 -1.94
C GLU A 88 13.01 -2.11 -1.64
N LEU A 89 13.06 -0.91 -1.06
CA LEU A 89 11.87 -0.10 -0.80
C LEU A 89 11.13 0.20 -2.12
N SER A 90 11.84 0.66 -3.14
CA SER A 90 11.25 0.97 -4.45
C SER A 90 10.63 -0.27 -5.08
N LYS A 91 11.28 -1.42 -4.97
CA LYS A 91 10.77 -2.69 -5.47
C LYS A 91 9.44 -3.06 -4.81
N ARG A 92 9.36 -2.91 -3.50
CA ARG A 92 8.13 -3.26 -2.75
C ARG A 92 6.97 -2.33 -3.09
N VAL A 93 7.20 -1.02 -3.15
CA VAL A 93 6.12 -0.09 -3.49
C VAL A 93 5.71 -0.22 -4.95
N LYS A 94 6.64 -0.52 -5.85
CA LYS A 94 6.32 -0.77 -7.26
C LYS A 94 5.47 -2.03 -7.42
N ALA A 95 5.76 -3.07 -6.65
CA ALA A 95 4.96 -4.31 -6.65
C ALA A 95 3.54 -4.03 -6.18
N ALA A 96 3.35 -3.18 -5.18
CA ALA A 96 2.03 -2.76 -4.73
C ALA A 96 1.29 -2.02 -5.85
N TYR A 97 1.96 -1.11 -6.54
CA TYR A 97 1.39 -0.39 -7.68
C TYR A 97 0.97 -1.36 -8.79
N ASP A 98 1.83 -2.30 -9.15
CA ASP A 98 1.52 -3.29 -10.19
C ASP A 98 0.33 -4.16 -9.79
N THR A 99 0.24 -4.52 -8.51
CA THR A 99 -0.89 -5.27 -7.97
C THR A 99 -2.19 -4.50 -8.13
N VAL A 100 -2.21 -3.24 -7.73
CA VAL A 100 -3.40 -2.38 -7.85
C VAL A 100 -3.81 -2.23 -9.31
N SER A 101 -2.84 -2.03 -10.20
CA SER A 101 -3.11 -1.91 -11.64
C SER A 101 -3.81 -3.13 -12.22
N SER A 102 -3.65 -4.29 -11.59
CA SER A 102 -4.22 -5.56 -12.06
C SER A 102 -5.55 -5.89 -11.39
N LEU A 103 -6.00 -5.11 -10.41
CA LEU A 103 -7.25 -5.40 -9.71
C LEU A 103 -8.46 -5.12 -10.60
N PRO A 104 -9.52 -5.94 -10.47
CA PRO A 104 -10.74 -5.76 -11.29
C PRO A 104 -11.36 -4.39 -11.09
N GLY A 105 -11.77 -3.75 -12.18
CA GLY A 105 -12.49 -2.48 -12.14
C GLY A 105 -11.62 -1.25 -12.02
N VAL A 106 -10.31 -1.38 -11.83
CA VAL A 106 -9.41 -0.24 -11.68
C VAL A 106 -9.12 0.42 -13.03
N ASP A 107 -9.28 1.75 -13.09
CA ASP A 107 -8.81 2.55 -14.20
C ASP A 107 -7.31 2.80 -14.04
N LYS A 108 -6.50 2.09 -14.82
CA LYS A 108 -5.03 2.13 -14.72
C LYS A 108 -4.44 3.51 -15.01
N SER A 109 -5.19 4.40 -15.66
CA SER A 109 -4.73 5.75 -15.94
C SER A 109 -4.97 6.72 -14.78
N LYS A 110 -5.64 6.26 -13.73
CA LYS A 110 -6.05 7.10 -12.58
C LYS A 110 -5.68 6.43 -11.27
N ILE A 111 -4.37 6.35 -11.02
CA ILE A 111 -3.84 5.79 -9.78
C ILE A 111 -3.01 6.86 -9.09
N ALA A 112 -3.33 7.13 -7.83
CA ALA A 112 -2.59 8.06 -7.00
C ALA A 112 -2.04 7.34 -5.77
N VAL A 113 -1.09 7.94 -5.10
CA VAL A 113 -0.51 7.43 -3.86
C VAL A 113 -0.34 8.58 -2.88
N PHE A 114 -0.61 8.32 -1.61
CA PHE A 114 -0.21 9.21 -0.53
C PHE A 114 0.22 8.38 0.67
N GLY A 115 0.88 9.04 1.62
CA GLY A 115 1.37 8.33 2.79
C GLY A 115 1.58 9.24 3.99
N TYR A 116 1.80 8.62 5.14
CA TYR A 116 1.98 9.28 6.43
C TYR A 116 3.40 9.01 6.93
N CYS A 117 4.18 10.04 7.25
CA CYS A 117 5.54 9.90 7.78
C CYS A 117 6.42 9.03 6.86
N PHE A 118 6.80 7.84 7.31
CA PHE A 118 7.53 6.86 6.49
C PHE A 118 6.81 6.62 5.15
N GLY A 119 5.47 6.54 5.17
CA GLY A 119 4.67 6.37 3.96
C GLY A 119 4.82 7.51 2.96
N GLY A 120 5.12 8.72 3.43
CA GLY A 120 5.42 9.84 2.53
C GLY A 120 6.68 9.58 1.72
N LEU A 121 7.71 9.05 2.33
CA LEU A 121 8.95 8.65 1.64
C LEU A 121 8.66 7.53 0.63
N VAL A 122 7.89 6.53 1.03
CA VAL A 122 7.46 5.43 0.15
C VAL A 122 6.76 5.98 -1.09
N SER A 123 5.85 6.94 -0.90
CA SER A 123 5.11 7.57 -1.99
C SER A 123 6.04 8.30 -2.96
N LEU A 124 7.03 9.03 -2.44
CA LEU A 124 8.02 9.72 -3.27
C LEU A 124 8.88 8.73 -4.06
N ASP A 125 9.25 7.63 -3.45
CA ASP A 125 10.05 6.62 -4.15
C ASP A 125 9.26 5.95 -5.27
N LEU A 126 7.96 5.74 -5.10
CA LEU A 126 7.12 5.27 -6.20
C LEU A 126 7.11 6.28 -7.35
N ALA A 127 6.93 7.56 -7.06
CA ALA A 127 6.92 8.61 -8.09
C ALA A 127 8.25 8.64 -8.85
N ARG A 128 9.37 8.39 -8.17
CA ARG A 128 10.69 8.36 -8.79
C ARG A 128 10.91 7.18 -9.74
N THR A 129 10.06 6.15 -9.69
CA THR A 129 10.14 5.04 -10.65
C THR A 129 9.59 5.40 -12.02
N GLY A 130 8.91 6.53 -12.15
CA GLY A 130 8.39 7.01 -13.42
C GLY A 130 7.02 6.45 -13.80
N VAL A 131 6.31 5.89 -12.85
CA VAL A 131 4.96 5.35 -13.09
C VAL A 131 3.92 6.46 -13.19
#